data_432b545d9505655736a47b8d7b518297
#
_entry.id   432b545d9505655736a47b8d7b518297
#
_cell.length_a   1.000
_cell.length_b   1.000
_cell.length_c   1.000
_cell.angle_alpha   90.00
_cell.angle_beta   90.00
_cell.angle_gamma   90.00
#
_symmetry.space_group_name_H-M   'P 1'
#
loop_
_entity.id
_entity.type
_entity.pdbx_description
1 polymer ?
#
loop_
_entity_poly.entity_id
_entity_poly.type
_entity_poly.pdbx_seq_one_letter_code
_entity_poly.pdbx_strand_id
1 'polypeptide(L)'
;MPNTHKQTNTEKTTKKIIFLDTETTGLENGRMIQLAYKERGSADIFAEYYKPPKAIEFEAMAVHHITEKMVANKEAFNESDIYKELPKMLEEGILIAHNAPFDINILKTEGIETGLSIDTCKIAMAMYDFPNYKMQSLRYRWGIEIDDAIAHDAKGDVLVLEEVFEYMLKDYMNRENLDESKTIEKFVEITKEPLLLKKISFGKHFGKTFDEIRETELSYLEWLGNKLAQDGGDDVNLLHTVSYHLKKSKENQAGNGAKGANLPF
;
A
#
# COMPACT_ATOMS: atom_id res chain seq x y z
N MET A 1 -17.71 -41.51 36.55
CA MET A 1 -18.12 -40.81 35.35
C MET A 1 -16.96 -39.93 34.88
N PRO A 2 -16.28 -40.20 33.76
CA PRO A 2 -15.18 -39.38 33.29
C PRO A 2 -15.72 -38.17 32.53
N ASN A 3 -15.22 -37.00 32.89
CA ASN A 3 -15.52 -35.70 32.34
C ASN A 3 -14.84 -35.57 30.99
N THR A 4 -15.60 -35.65 29.91
CA THR A 4 -15.11 -35.40 28.55
C THR A 4 -15.03 -33.90 28.30
N HIS A 5 -13.83 -33.33 28.44
CA HIS A 5 -13.53 -32.02 27.90
C HIS A 5 -13.56 -32.12 26.38
N LYS A 6 -14.62 -31.60 25.77
CA LYS A 6 -14.63 -31.25 24.34
C LYS A 6 -13.64 -30.11 24.13
N GLN A 7 -12.46 -30.43 23.63
CA GLN A 7 -11.61 -29.45 22.98
C GLN A 7 -12.34 -29.02 21.71
N THR A 8 -12.89 -27.81 21.71
CA THR A 8 -13.30 -27.12 20.49
C THR A 8 -12.04 -26.72 19.75
N ASN A 9 -11.63 -27.56 18.81
CA ASN A 9 -10.63 -27.23 17.82
C ASN A 9 -11.27 -26.18 16.88
N THR A 10 -11.11 -24.89 17.18
CA THR A 10 -11.35 -23.82 16.23
C THR A 10 -10.21 -23.92 15.21
N GLU A 11 -10.45 -24.64 14.12
CA GLU A 11 -9.63 -24.49 12.91
C GLU A 11 -9.62 -23.01 12.56
N LYS A 12 -8.49 -22.34 12.80
CA LYS A 12 -8.22 -20.99 12.30
C LYS A 12 -8.14 -21.14 10.78
N THR A 13 -9.25 -20.95 10.10
CA THR A 13 -9.27 -20.92 8.63
C THR A 13 -8.35 -19.76 8.24
N THR A 14 -7.17 -20.08 7.75
CA THR A 14 -6.25 -19.07 7.22
C THR A 14 -6.92 -18.44 6.01
N LYS A 15 -7.12 -17.11 6.06
CA LYS A 15 -7.70 -16.37 4.94
C LYS A 15 -6.83 -16.56 3.69
N LYS A 16 -7.47 -16.69 2.53
CA LYS A 16 -6.77 -16.69 1.25
C LYS A 16 -6.03 -15.37 1.02
N ILE A 17 -4.87 -15.43 0.43
CA ILE A 17 -4.08 -14.25 0.04
C ILE A 17 -4.23 -14.08 -1.46
N ILE A 18 -4.56 -12.85 -1.88
CA ILE A 18 -4.86 -12.49 -3.27
C ILE A 18 -3.97 -11.34 -3.67
N PHE A 19 -3.00 -11.58 -4.53
CA PHE A 19 -2.21 -10.56 -5.19
C PHE A 19 -3.02 -9.97 -6.32
N LEU A 20 -3.12 -8.63 -6.37
CA LEU A 20 -3.94 -7.94 -7.34
C LEU A 20 -3.24 -6.67 -7.82
N ASP A 21 -3.40 -6.38 -9.10
CA ASP A 21 -2.95 -5.16 -9.76
C ASP A 21 -3.95 -4.72 -10.81
N THR A 22 -4.08 -3.39 -10.98
CA THR A 22 -5.02 -2.79 -11.93
C THR A 22 -4.37 -1.75 -12.81
N GLU A 23 -4.69 -1.78 -14.12
CA GLU A 23 -4.41 -0.68 -15.02
C GLU A 23 -5.66 0.14 -15.30
N THR A 24 -5.51 1.45 -15.48
CA THR A 24 -6.64 2.38 -15.48
C THR A 24 -6.56 3.41 -16.58
N THR A 25 -7.68 4.11 -16.82
CA THR A 25 -7.76 5.19 -17.81
C THR A 25 -6.95 6.43 -17.42
N GLY A 26 -6.48 6.55 -16.18
CA GLY A 26 -5.74 7.69 -15.64
C GLY A 26 -5.81 7.73 -14.12
N LEU A 27 -5.14 8.70 -13.50
CA LEU A 27 -5.05 8.81 -12.04
C LEU A 27 -6.33 9.43 -11.43
N GLU A 28 -6.87 10.48 -12.06
CA GLU A 28 -8.05 11.15 -11.55
C GLU A 28 -9.33 10.50 -12.09
N ASN A 29 -10.18 10.02 -11.19
CA ASN A 29 -11.41 9.30 -11.55
C ASN A 29 -11.14 8.19 -12.58
N GLY A 30 -10.02 7.47 -12.40
CA GLY A 30 -9.62 6.36 -13.25
C GLY A 30 -10.71 5.28 -13.31
N ARG A 31 -10.84 4.63 -14.47
CA ARG A 31 -11.72 3.48 -14.67
C ARG A 31 -10.85 2.30 -15.08
N MET A 32 -11.20 1.13 -14.63
CA MET A 32 -10.44 -0.10 -14.88
C MET A 32 -10.38 -0.43 -16.38
N ILE A 33 -9.19 -0.75 -16.88
CA ILE A 33 -8.95 -1.24 -18.24
C ILE A 33 -8.26 -2.60 -18.25
N GLN A 34 -7.57 -2.97 -17.19
CA GLN A 34 -7.03 -4.32 -16.96
C GLN A 34 -7.14 -4.66 -15.48
N LEU A 35 -7.49 -5.89 -15.20
CA LEU A 35 -7.41 -6.51 -13.87
C LEU A 35 -6.56 -7.75 -13.99
N ALA A 36 -5.57 -7.88 -13.13
CA ALA A 36 -4.88 -9.14 -12.90
C ALA A 36 -4.91 -9.51 -11.43
N TYR A 37 -5.06 -10.80 -11.14
CA TYR A 37 -4.91 -11.32 -9.78
C TYR A 37 -4.40 -12.77 -9.78
N LYS A 38 -3.83 -13.15 -8.65
CA LYS A 38 -3.35 -14.51 -8.38
C LYS A 38 -3.61 -14.85 -6.92
N GLU A 39 -4.18 -16.02 -6.66
CA GLU A 39 -4.24 -16.57 -5.32
C GLU A 39 -2.87 -17.17 -4.94
N ARG A 40 -2.37 -16.86 -3.75
CA ARG A 40 -1.09 -17.38 -3.24
C ARG A 40 -1.07 -18.91 -3.29
N GLY A 41 -0.02 -19.45 -3.88
CA GLY A 41 0.14 -20.89 -4.08
C GLY A 41 -0.59 -21.47 -5.29
N SER A 42 -1.38 -20.69 -6.03
CA SER A 42 -1.92 -21.08 -7.32
C SER A 42 -0.87 -20.93 -8.42
N ALA A 43 -0.89 -21.82 -9.41
CA ALA A 43 -0.15 -21.64 -10.66
C ALA A 43 -0.90 -20.72 -11.64
N ASP A 44 -2.23 -20.59 -11.47
CA ASP A 44 -3.07 -19.85 -12.38
C ASP A 44 -3.06 -18.36 -12.03
N ILE A 45 -2.97 -17.54 -13.07
CA ILE A 45 -3.08 -16.09 -13.00
C ILE A 45 -4.26 -15.67 -13.87
N PHE A 46 -5.18 -14.94 -13.27
CA PHE A 46 -6.22 -14.27 -14.02
C PHE A 46 -5.68 -12.94 -14.53
N ALA A 47 -5.90 -12.62 -15.80
CA ALA A 47 -5.59 -11.30 -16.37
C ALA A 47 -6.49 -11.02 -17.57
N GLU A 48 -7.31 -9.97 -17.48
CA GLU A 48 -8.29 -9.62 -18.51
C GLU A 48 -8.33 -8.10 -18.74
N TYR A 49 -8.56 -7.74 -20.02
CA TYR A 49 -8.77 -6.36 -20.45
C TYR A 49 -10.27 -6.05 -20.51
N TYR A 50 -10.61 -4.80 -20.17
CA TYR A 50 -11.99 -4.31 -20.18
C TYR A 50 -12.11 -3.03 -20.96
N LYS A 51 -13.27 -2.82 -21.57
CA LYS A 51 -13.64 -1.59 -22.24
C LYS A 51 -14.07 -0.56 -21.20
N PRO A 52 -13.32 0.53 -21.01
CA PRO A 52 -13.71 1.56 -20.05
C PRO A 52 -14.86 2.43 -20.61
N PRO A 53 -15.64 3.10 -19.74
CA PRO A 53 -16.72 4.02 -20.15
C PRO A 53 -16.23 5.40 -20.59
N LYS A 54 -14.93 5.67 -20.49
CA LYS A 54 -14.28 6.95 -20.86
C LYS A 54 -12.98 6.67 -21.61
N ALA A 55 -12.45 7.69 -22.29
CA ALA A 55 -11.18 7.61 -23.00
C ALA A 55 -10.01 7.37 -22.03
N ILE A 56 -8.97 6.69 -22.53
CA ILE A 56 -7.72 6.46 -21.82
C ILE A 56 -6.83 7.71 -21.99
N GLU A 57 -6.31 8.25 -20.90
CA GLU A 57 -5.40 9.38 -20.90
C GLU A 57 -4.06 9.01 -21.56
N PHE A 58 -3.45 9.94 -22.31
CA PHE A 58 -2.18 9.67 -23.00
C PHE A 58 -1.06 9.36 -22.00
N GLU A 59 -1.07 10.00 -20.85
CA GLU A 59 -0.13 9.79 -19.75
C GLU A 59 -0.25 8.36 -19.19
N ALA A 60 -1.47 7.84 -19.06
CA ALA A 60 -1.72 6.48 -18.66
C ALA A 60 -1.24 5.48 -19.71
N MET A 61 -1.61 5.71 -21.00
CA MET A 61 -1.10 4.89 -22.12
C MET A 61 0.43 4.89 -22.21
N ALA A 62 1.10 5.98 -21.86
CA ALA A 62 2.56 6.06 -21.87
C ALA A 62 3.20 5.19 -20.75
N VAL A 63 2.45 4.84 -19.71
CA VAL A 63 2.91 3.98 -18.60
C VAL A 63 2.64 2.51 -18.90
N HIS A 64 1.38 2.12 -19.12
CA HIS A 64 0.97 0.73 -19.26
C HIS A 64 0.87 0.23 -20.71
N HIS A 65 1.00 1.11 -21.71
CA HIS A 65 0.98 0.80 -23.15
C HIS A 65 -0.32 0.16 -23.66
N ILE A 66 -1.42 0.20 -22.89
CA ILE A 66 -2.74 -0.27 -23.32
C ILE A 66 -3.43 0.86 -24.08
N THR A 67 -3.80 0.62 -25.34
CA THR A 67 -4.42 1.61 -26.19
C THR A 67 -5.92 1.38 -26.30
N GLU A 68 -6.66 2.43 -26.69
CA GLU A 68 -8.10 2.36 -27.01
C GLU A 68 -8.43 1.19 -27.97
N LYS A 69 -7.55 0.94 -28.95
CA LYS A 69 -7.73 -0.13 -29.93
C LYS A 69 -7.71 -1.51 -29.28
N MET A 70 -6.87 -1.73 -28.24
CA MET A 70 -6.74 -3.02 -27.57
C MET A 70 -8.00 -3.37 -26.78
N VAL A 71 -8.70 -2.37 -26.24
CA VAL A 71 -9.88 -2.56 -25.38
C VAL A 71 -11.20 -2.32 -26.09
N ALA A 72 -11.19 -1.80 -27.33
CA ALA A 72 -12.40 -1.40 -28.05
C ALA A 72 -13.48 -2.47 -28.17
N ASN A 73 -13.07 -3.73 -28.35
CA ASN A 73 -13.96 -4.89 -28.52
C ASN A 73 -14.05 -5.77 -27.26
N LYS A 74 -13.54 -5.29 -26.12
CA LYS A 74 -13.67 -6.00 -24.84
C LYS A 74 -15.04 -5.70 -24.22
N GLU A 75 -15.50 -6.58 -23.34
CA GLU A 75 -16.67 -6.30 -22.51
C GLU A 75 -16.36 -5.23 -21.46
N ALA A 76 -17.38 -4.58 -20.94
CA ALA A 76 -17.21 -3.68 -19.81
C ALA A 76 -16.97 -4.51 -18.53
N PHE A 77 -16.16 -3.97 -17.61
CA PHE A 77 -15.82 -4.69 -16.36
C PHE A 77 -17.07 -5.12 -15.58
N ASN A 78 -18.06 -4.25 -15.46
CA ASN A 78 -19.32 -4.54 -14.74
C ASN A 78 -20.24 -5.55 -15.45
N GLU A 79 -19.94 -5.95 -16.67
CA GLU A 79 -20.67 -6.98 -17.43
C GLU A 79 -19.99 -8.35 -17.33
N SER A 80 -18.73 -8.40 -16.90
CA SER A 80 -17.91 -9.61 -16.84
C SER A 80 -18.34 -10.57 -15.72
N ASP A 81 -17.95 -11.83 -15.86
CA ASP A 81 -18.23 -12.83 -14.82
C ASP A 81 -17.40 -12.56 -13.56
N ILE A 82 -16.15 -12.11 -13.69
CA ILE A 82 -15.31 -11.79 -12.55
C ILE A 82 -15.89 -10.66 -11.68
N TYR A 83 -16.65 -9.73 -12.25
CA TYR A 83 -17.32 -8.68 -11.50
C TYR A 83 -18.28 -9.25 -10.43
N LYS A 84 -18.88 -10.43 -10.68
CA LYS A 84 -19.78 -11.10 -9.75
C LYS A 84 -19.04 -11.90 -8.66
N GLU A 85 -17.85 -12.40 -8.99
CA GLU A 85 -17.08 -13.30 -8.13
C GLU A 85 -16.09 -12.55 -7.22
N LEU A 86 -15.47 -11.49 -7.75
CA LEU A 86 -14.42 -10.72 -7.09
C LEU A 86 -14.83 -10.16 -5.73
N PRO A 87 -16.04 -9.60 -5.52
CA PRO A 87 -16.45 -9.07 -4.22
C PRO A 87 -16.36 -10.11 -3.10
N LYS A 88 -16.87 -11.32 -3.35
CA LYS A 88 -16.81 -12.40 -2.36
C LYS A 88 -15.38 -12.84 -2.08
N MET A 89 -14.56 -12.95 -3.12
CA MET A 89 -13.15 -13.33 -3.01
C MET A 89 -12.38 -12.34 -2.15
N LEU A 90 -12.60 -11.02 -2.34
CA LEU A 90 -11.92 -9.96 -1.60
C LEU A 90 -12.46 -9.78 -0.17
N GLU A 91 -13.72 -10.08 0.10
CA GLU A 91 -14.30 -10.09 1.45
C GLU A 91 -13.74 -11.23 2.31
N GLU A 92 -13.64 -12.43 1.75
CA GLU A 92 -13.16 -13.63 2.43
C GLU A 92 -11.63 -13.68 2.55
N GLY A 93 -10.90 -13.00 1.65
CA GLY A 93 -9.44 -13.01 1.54
C GLY A 93 -8.74 -11.85 2.22
N ILE A 94 -7.44 -11.76 1.92
CA ILE A 94 -6.57 -10.59 2.17
C ILE A 94 -6.05 -10.14 0.81
N LEU A 95 -6.43 -8.94 0.41
CA LEU A 95 -5.93 -8.29 -0.79
C LEU A 95 -4.49 -7.83 -0.58
N ILE A 96 -3.57 -8.17 -1.46
CA ILE A 96 -2.21 -7.63 -1.50
C ILE A 96 -2.03 -6.84 -2.79
N ALA A 97 -1.63 -5.58 -2.66
CA ALA A 97 -1.28 -4.72 -3.78
C ALA A 97 -0.06 -3.84 -3.44
N HIS A 98 0.53 -3.22 -4.43
CA HIS A 98 1.66 -2.30 -4.23
C HIS A 98 1.20 -0.85 -4.37
N ASN A 99 1.14 -0.10 -3.28
CA ASN A 99 0.38 1.14 -3.13
C ASN A 99 -1.13 0.84 -3.17
N ALA A 100 -1.54 -0.12 -2.36
CA ALA A 100 -2.89 -0.69 -2.31
C ALA A 100 -4.05 0.34 -2.27
N PRO A 101 -3.92 1.55 -1.68
CA PRO A 101 -4.98 2.55 -1.75
C PRO A 101 -5.41 2.90 -3.18
N PHE A 102 -4.49 2.83 -4.17
CA PHE A 102 -4.82 3.08 -5.57
C PHE A 102 -5.79 2.02 -6.10
N ASP A 103 -5.41 0.73 -6.02
CA ASP A 103 -6.24 -0.37 -6.53
C ASP A 103 -7.57 -0.48 -5.79
N ILE A 104 -7.56 -0.29 -4.46
CA ILE A 104 -8.77 -0.26 -3.63
C ILE A 104 -9.71 0.85 -4.08
N ASN A 105 -9.21 2.04 -4.40
CA ASN A 105 -10.03 3.14 -4.88
C ASN A 105 -10.62 2.86 -6.28
N ILE A 106 -9.86 2.21 -7.16
CA ILE A 106 -10.36 1.78 -8.47
C ILE A 106 -11.46 0.72 -8.31
N LEU A 107 -11.24 -0.30 -7.48
CA LEU A 107 -12.26 -1.32 -7.16
C LEU A 107 -13.52 -0.67 -6.61
N LYS A 108 -13.39 0.27 -5.67
CA LYS A 108 -14.52 1.02 -5.12
C LYS A 108 -15.24 1.86 -6.17
N THR A 109 -14.53 2.50 -7.09
CA THR A 109 -15.11 3.26 -8.21
C THR A 109 -15.92 2.35 -9.13
N GLU A 110 -15.49 1.09 -9.27
CA GLU A 110 -16.22 0.05 -10.00
C GLU A 110 -17.34 -0.62 -9.16
N GLY A 111 -17.56 -0.19 -7.91
CA GLY A 111 -18.63 -0.72 -7.04
C GLY A 111 -18.24 -1.97 -6.25
N ILE A 112 -16.96 -2.27 -6.13
CA ILE A 112 -16.43 -3.41 -5.38
C ILE A 112 -15.80 -2.94 -4.08
N GLU A 113 -16.33 -3.41 -2.96
CA GLU A 113 -15.74 -3.21 -1.63
C GLU A 113 -14.68 -4.28 -1.34
N THR A 114 -13.66 -3.91 -0.59
CA THR A 114 -12.57 -4.80 -0.20
C THR A 114 -12.59 -5.05 1.30
N GLY A 115 -12.15 -6.24 1.73
CA GLY A 115 -11.97 -6.59 3.13
C GLY A 115 -10.61 -6.15 3.69
N LEU A 116 -9.86 -7.12 4.22
CA LEU A 116 -8.49 -6.87 4.70
C LEU A 116 -7.53 -6.66 3.53
N SER A 117 -6.57 -5.76 3.71
CA SER A 117 -5.52 -5.53 2.72
C SER A 117 -4.12 -5.41 3.33
N ILE A 118 -3.11 -5.68 2.51
CA ILE A 118 -1.70 -5.43 2.79
C ILE A 118 -1.14 -4.60 1.63
N ASP A 119 -0.56 -3.45 1.98
CA ASP A 119 0.14 -2.57 1.06
C ASP A 119 1.64 -2.84 1.12
N THR A 120 2.17 -3.53 0.11
CA THR A 120 3.61 -3.88 0.06
C THR A 120 4.53 -2.66 -0.03
N CYS A 121 4.10 -1.55 -0.62
CA CYS A 121 4.84 -0.30 -0.62
C CYS A 121 4.98 0.25 0.80
N LYS A 122 3.89 0.26 1.55
CA LYS A 122 3.85 0.72 2.94
C LYS A 122 4.65 -0.18 3.87
N ILE A 123 4.57 -1.51 3.70
CA ILE A 123 5.43 -2.46 4.43
C ILE A 123 6.90 -2.18 4.14
N ALA A 124 7.28 -1.99 2.87
CA ALA A 124 8.66 -1.67 2.52
C ALA A 124 9.16 -0.36 3.16
N MET A 125 8.32 0.68 3.22
CA MET A 125 8.63 1.94 3.92
C MET A 125 8.84 1.74 5.42
N ALA A 126 8.08 0.86 6.05
CA ALA A 126 8.22 0.55 7.48
C ALA A 126 9.52 -0.23 7.76
N MET A 127 9.86 -1.20 6.90
CA MET A 127 10.97 -2.12 7.14
C MET A 127 12.34 -1.57 6.73
N TYR A 128 12.42 -0.74 5.68
CA TYR A 128 13.68 -0.37 5.03
C TYR A 128 13.87 1.15 4.96
N ASP A 129 15.11 1.58 4.74
CA ASP A 129 15.49 2.99 4.45
C ASP A 129 16.07 3.05 3.03
N PHE A 130 15.18 3.03 2.02
CA PHE A 130 15.56 3.08 0.62
C PHE A 130 15.26 4.45 -0.01
N PRO A 131 15.94 4.82 -1.11
CA PRO A 131 15.68 6.09 -1.81
C PRO A 131 14.29 6.17 -2.43
N ASN A 132 13.70 5.03 -2.80
CA ASN A 132 12.32 4.89 -3.26
C ASN A 132 11.83 3.45 -3.01
N TYR A 133 10.52 3.28 -3.09
CA TYR A 133 9.84 2.01 -2.79
C TYR A 133 8.99 1.52 -3.96
N LYS A 134 9.27 1.98 -5.19
CA LYS A 134 8.59 1.46 -6.38
C LYS A 134 8.83 -0.04 -6.51
N MET A 135 7.81 -0.80 -6.90
CA MET A 135 7.86 -2.26 -6.99
C MET A 135 9.04 -2.76 -7.83
N GLN A 136 9.26 -2.20 -9.01
CA GLN A 136 10.40 -2.57 -9.86
C GLN A 136 11.76 -2.22 -9.22
N SER A 137 11.84 -1.14 -8.42
CA SER A 137 13.07 -0.83 -7.69
C SER A 137 13.36 -1.84 -6.58
N LEU A 138 12.33 -2.32 -5.89
CA LEU A 138 12.44 -3.39 -4.89
C LEU A 138 12.84 -4.71 -5.57
N ARG A 139 12.18 -5.06 -6.69
CA ARG A 139 12.52 -6.22 -7.51
C ARG A 139 14.01 -6.31 -7.80
N TYR A 140 14.58 -5.27 -8.43
CA TYR A 140 15.99 -5.26 -8.80
C TYR A 140 16.93 -5.20 -7.59
N ARG A 141 16.55 -4.49 -6.53
CA ARG A 141 17.35 -4.40 -5.30
C ARG A 141 17.51 -5.76 -4.62
N TRP A 142 16.53 -6.60 -4.70
CA TRP A 142 16.56 -7.95 -4.11
C TRP A 142 16.94 -9.05 -5.08
N GLY A 143 17.29 -8.71 -6.33
CA GLY A 143 17.69 -9.68 -7.35
C GLY A 143 16.56 -10.63 -7.74
N ILE A 144 15.31 -10.16 -7.70
CA ILE A 144 14.14 -10.95 -8.10
C ILE A 144 14.11 -11.00 -9.63
N GLU A 145 14.43 -12.16 -10.19
CA GLU A 145 14.38 -12.43 -11.61
C GLU A 145 13.13 -13.27 -11.92
N ILE A 146 12.29 -12.78 -12.81
CA ILE A 146 11.07 -13.45 -13.25
C ILE A 146 11.09 -13.42 -14.77
N ASP A 147 11.17 -14.59 -15.37
CA ASP A 147 11.00 -14.76 -16.80
C ASP A 147 9.55 -14.34 -17.17
N ASP A 148 9.36 -13.63 -18.25
CA ASP A 148 8.06 -13.15 -18.74
C ASP A 148 7.34 -12.05 -17.95
N ALA A 149 7.92 -11.50 -16.88
CA ALA A 149 7.33 -10.34 -16.20
C ALA A 149 7.68 -9.03 -16.94
N ILE A 150 6.75 -8.56 -17.76
CA ILE A 150 6.82 -7.25 -18.42
C ILE A 150 6.29 -6.21 -17.41
N ALA A 151 7.10 -5.20 -17.10
CA ALA A 151 6.68 -4.11 -16.22
C ALA A 151 5.53 -3.31 -16.86
N HIS A 152 4.57 -2.87 -16.04
CA HIS A 152 3.37 -2.15 -16.46
C HIS A 152 2.44 -2.98 -17.37
N ASP A 153 2.47 -4.30 -17.21
CA ASP A 153 1.40 -5.22 -17.58
C ASP A 153 0.92 -5.86 -16.28
N ALA A 154 -0.33 -5.67 -15.91
CA ALA A 154 -0.85 -6.11 -14.61
C ALA A 154 -0.55 -7.58 -14.31
N LYS A 155 -0.50 -8.45 -15.32
CA LYS A 155 -0.11 -9.84 -15.14
C LYS A 155 1.35 -10.00 -14.68
N GLY A 156 2.27 -9.27 -15.32
CA GLY A 156 3.69 -9.24 -14.95
C GLY A 156 3.90 -8.64 -13.57
N ASP A 157 3.16 -7.58 -13.27
CA ASP A 157 3.25 -6.88 -11.99
C ASP A 157 2.70 -7.71 -10.82
N VAL A 158 1.66 -8.53 -11.02
CA VAL A 158 1.17 -9.51 -10.01
C VAL A 158 2.25 -10.56 -9.68
N LEU A 159 3.01 -11.04 -10.65
CA LEU A 159 4.12 -11.97 -10.40
C LEU A 159 5.23 -11.33 -9.59
N VAL A 160 5.61 -10.11 -9.94
CA VAL A 160 6.62 -9.34 -9.18
C VAL A 160 6.12 -9.03 -7.77
N LEU A 161 4.85 -8.69 -7.63
CA LEU A 161 4.20 -8.39 -6.35
C LEU A 161 4.26 -9.59 -5.39
N GLU A 162 3.96 -10.80 -5.89
CA GLU A 162 4.07 -12.03 -5.08
C GLU A 162 5.49 -12.23 -4.56
N GLU A 163 6.50 -12.16 -5.41
CA GLU A 163 7.90 -12.34 -5.00
C GLU A 163 8.39 -11.24 -4.05
N VAL A 164 7.99 -10.00 -4.29
CA VAL A 164 8.28 -8.86 -3.39
C VAL A 164 7.66 -9.09 -2.02
N PHE A 165 6.42 -9.56 -1.97
CA PHE A 165 5.73 -9.89 -0.72
C PHE A 165 6.42 -11.05 0.01
N GLU A 166 6.71 -12.16 -0.68
CA GLU A 166 7.35 -13.34 -0.08
C GLU A 166 8.75 -13.00 0.48
N TYR A 167 9.51 -12.16 -0.22
CA TYR A 167 10.79 -11.66 0.28
C TYR A 167 10.62 -10.91 1.60
N MET A 168 9.68 -9.93 1.65
CA MET A 168 9.44 -9.13 2.85
C MET A 168 8.88 -9.98 3.99
N LEU A 169 7.98 -10.90 3.69
CA LEU A 169 7.40 -11.83 4.68
C LEU A 169 8.51 -12.62 5.37
N LYS A 170 9.38 -13.26 4.59
CA LYS A 170 10.51 -14.05 5.11
C LYS A 170 11.50 -13.20 5.89
N ASP A 171 11.85 -12.01 5.38
CA ASP A 171 12.78 -11.09 6.05
C ASP A 171 12.21 -10.61 7.40
N TYR A 172 10.92 -10.23 7.44
CA TYR A 172 10.26 -9.79 8.67
C TYR A 172 10.15 -10.91 9.71
N MET A 173 9.75 -12.13 9.29
CA MET A 173 9.71 -13.31 10.14
C MET A 173 11.06 -13.55 10.81
N ASN A 174 12.15 -13.46 10.05
CA ASN A 174 13.51 -13.67 10.57
C ASN A 174 13.95 -12.56 11.53
N ARG A 175 13.66 -11.30 11.24
CA ARG A 175 14.04 -10.16 12.08
C ARG A 175 13.30 -10.13 13.41
N GLU A 176 12.00 -10.40 13.38
CA GLU A 176 11.12 -10.27 14.53
C GLU A 176 10.91 -11.61 15.27
N ASN A 177 11.47 -12.71 14.75
CA ASN A 177 11.29 -14.07 15.26
C ASN A 177 9.79 -14.44 15.41
N LEU A 178 9.01 -14.15 14.37
CA LEU A 178 7.58 -14.42 14.30
C LEU A 178 7.29 -15.57 13.34
N ASP A 179 6.16 -16.25 13.57
CA ASP A 179 5.57 -17.15 12.59
C ASP A 179 4.85 -16.36 11.45
N GLU A 180 4.52 -17.06 10.38
CA GLU A 180 3.88 -16.48 9.20
C GLU A 180 2.54 -15.81 9.55
N SER A 181 1.68 -16.47 10.33
CA SER A 181 0.35 -15.94 10.67
C SER A 181 0.45 -14.60 11.40
N LYS A 182 1.33 -14.51 12.39
CA LYS A 182 1.56 -13.26 13.15
C LYS A 182 2.19 -12.18 12.28
N THR A 183 3.06 -12.57 11.35
CA THR A 183 3.66 -11.62 10.41
C THR A 183 2.61 -11.04 9.47
N ILE A 184 1.71 -11.86 8.94
CA ILE A 184 0.59 -11.40 8.11
C ILE A 184 -0.35 -10.49 8.91
N GLU A 185 -0.70 -10.86 10.15
CA GLU A 185 -1.49 -10.00 11.05
C GLU A 185 -0.80 -8.64 11.25
N LYS A 186 0.54 -8.65 11.45
CA LYS A 186 1.33 -7.43 11.60
C LYS A 186 1.37 -6.58 10.33
N PHE A 187 1.47 -7.19 9.17
CA PHE A 187 1.42 -6.48 7.88
C PHE A 187 0.07 -5.81 7.64
N VAL A 188 -1.03 -6.47 8.03
CA VAL A 188 -2.37 -5.87 8.00
C VAL A 188 -2.45 -4.66 8.96
N GLU A 189 -1.90 -4.76 10.18
CA GLU A 189 -1.84 -3.63 11.12
C GLU A 189 -1.04 -2.46 10.55
N ILE A 190 0.18 -2.71 10.05
CA ILE A 190 1.03 -1.66 9.45
C ILE A 190 0.30 -0.99 8.27
N THR A 191 -0.46 -1.76 7.49
CA THR A 191 -1.22 -1.20 6.36
C THR A 191 -2.33 -0.25 6.83
N LYS A 192 -3.01 -0.56 7.92
CA LYS A 192 -4.12 0.26 8.45
C LYS A 192 -3.64 1.56 9.09
N GLU A 193 -2.55 1.50 9.84
CA GLU A 193 -2.10 2.64 10.65
C GLU A 193 -1.21 3.58 9.84
N PRO A 194 -1.33 4.90 9.99
CA PRO A 194 -0.42 5.84 9.34
C PRO A 194 1.03 5.62 9.76
N LEU A 195 1.96 5.67 8.81
CA LEU A 195 3.39 5.56 9.09
C LEU A 195 4.01 6.90 9.46
N LEU A 196 5.01 6.86 10.34
CA LEU A 196 5.95 7.96 10.52
C LEU A 196 7.05 7.87 9.46
N LEU A 197 7.03 8.80 8.51
CA LEU A 197 8.05 8.89 7.47
C LEU A 197 9.38 9.35 8.09
N LYS A 198 10.48 8.70 7.69
CA LYS A 198 11.82 9.05 8.21
C LYS A 198 12.37 10.32 7.59
N LYS A 199 12.22 10.50 6.28
CA LYS A 199 12.79 11.58 5.47
C LYS A 199 11.74 12.19 4.55
N ILE A 200 11.90 13.45 4.24
CA ILE A 200 11.09 14.12 3.24
C ILE A 200 11.60 13.77 1.83
N SER A 201 10.68 13.40 0.93
CA SER A 201 11.01 12.92 -0.43
C SER A 201 10.78 13.95 -1.53
N PHE A 202 10.56 15.24 -1.17
CA PHE A 202 10.25 16.30 -2.14
C PHE A 202 10.74 17.67 -1.68
N GLY A 203 10.72 18.64 -2.61
CA GLY A 203 10.98 20.05 -2.34
C GLY A 203 12.40 20.35 -1.82
N LYS A 204 12.54 21.54 -1.19
CA LYS A 204 13.85 22.07 -0.74
C LYS A 204 14.53 21.24 0.36
N HIS A 205 13.80 20.41 1.06
CA HIS A 205 14.30 19.56 2.13
C HIS A 205 14.44 18.08 1.72
N PHE A 206 14.45 17.80 0.42
CA PHE A 206 14.63 16.44 -0.09
C PHE A 206 15.79 15.70 0.63
N GLY A 207 15.51 14.52 1.16
CA GLY A 207 16.46 13.64 1.83
C GLY A 207 16.76 13.99 3.30
N LYS A 208 16.30 15.12 3.83
CA LYS A 208 16.43 15.45 5.25
C LYS A 208 15.42 14.66 6.09
N THR A 209 15.78 14.35 7.31
CA THR A 209 14.85 13.77 8.28
C THR A 209 13.87 14.83 8.81
N PHE A 210 12.69 14.38 9.23
CA PHE A 210 11.72 15.29 9.86
C PHE A 210 12.22 15.83 11.21
N ASP A 211 13.07 15.10 11.94
CA ASP A 211 13.72 15.59 13.16
C ASP A 211 14.66 16.75 12.86
N GLU A 212 15.53 16.65 11.83
CA GLU A 212 16.41 17.74 11.40
C GLU A 212 15.62 19.00 11.00
N ILE A 213 14.52 18.82 10.25
CA ILE A 213 13.68 19.97 9.84
C ILE A 213 13.00 20.59 11.05
N ARG A 214 12.50 19.79 12.01
CA ARG A 214 11.88 20.28 13.24
C ARG A 214 12.86 21.14 14.04
N GLU A 215 14.15 20.76 14.10
CA GLU A 215 15.18 21.47 14.87
C GLU A 215 15.68 22.71 14.16
N THR A 216 15.75 22.70 12.82
CA THR A 216 16.36 23.80 12.04
C THR A 216 15.35 24.76 11.42
N GLU A 217 14.15 24.31 11.07
CA GLU A 217 13.14 25.10 10.36
C GLU A 217 11.71 24.63 10.68
N LEU A 218 11.30 24.71 11.94
CA LEU A 218 9.98 24.30 12.39
C LEU A 218 8.83 24.95 11.61
N SER A 219 9.00 26.22 11.20
CA SER A 219 8.01 26.96 10.40
C SER A 219 7.70 26.29 9.05
N TYR A 220 8.65 25.53 8.50
CA TYR A 220 8.39 24.75 7.29
C TYR A 220 7.39 23.62 7.57
N LEU A 221 7.52 22.91 8.69
CA LEU A 221 6.58 21.86 9.06
C LEU A 221 5.19 22.44 9.38
N GLU A 222 5.12 23.64 9.99
CA GLU A 222 3.85 24.32 10.23
C GLU A 222 3.17 24.70 8.92
N TRP A 223 3.93 25.28 7.97
CA TRP A 223 3.42 25.58 6.63
C TRP A 223 2.95 24.32 5.90
N LEU A 224 3.76 23.26 5.94
CA LEU A 224 3.43 21.98 5.28
C LEU A 224 2.17 21.34 5.86
N GLY A 225 2.02 21.34 7.18
CA GLY A 225 0.82 20.82 7.85
C GLY A 225 -0.44 21.59 7.46
N ASN A 226 -0.36 22.93 7.41
CA ASN A 226 -1.48 23.77 6.98
C ASN A 226 -1.83 23.52 5.51
N LYS A 227 -0.84 23.39 4.64
CA LYS A 227 -1.05 23.10 3.23
C LYS A 227 -1.73 21.73 3.03
N LEU A 228 -1.23 20.67 3.67
CA LEU A 228 -1.83 19.35 3.59
C LEU A 228 -3.28 19.33 4.06
N ALA A 229 -3.58 20.07 5.13
CA ALA A 229 -4.97 20.19 5.63
C ALA A 229 -5.90 20.92 4.63
N GLN A 230 -5.38 21.90 3.87
CA GLN A 230 -6.14 22.63 2.86
C GLN A 230 -6.35 21.82 1.57
N ASP A 231 -5.35 21.03 1.17
CA ASP A 231 -5.36 20.21 -0.06
C ASP A 231 -6.17 18.89 0.11
N GLY A 232 -6.88 18.71 1.24
CA GLY A 232 -7.74 17.54 1.50
C GLY A 232 -7.05 16.39 2.26
N GLY A 233 -5.74 16.48 2.50
CA GLY A 233 -5.02 15.52 3.35
C GLY A 233 -4.80 14.14 2.74
N ASP A 234 -4.75 14.02 1.43
CA ASP A 234 -4.65 12.75 0.70
C ASP A 234 -3.41 11.92 1.09
N ASP A 235 -2.27 12.57 1.37
CA ASP A 235 -1.09 11.86 1.92
C ASP A 235 -1.20 11.73 3.45
N VAL A 236 -1.92 10.70 3.87
CA VAL A 236 -2.19 10.39 5.28
C VAL A 236 -0.90 10.18 6.08
N ASN A 237 0.12 9.54 5.50
CA ASN A 237 1.39 9.28 6.16
C ASN A 237 2.18 10.57 6.39
N LEU A 238 2.21 11.46 5.38
CA LEU A 238 2.88 12.75 5.50
C LEU A 238 2.17 13.64 6.52
N LEU A 239 0.84 13.74 6.47
CA LEU A 239 0.05 14.51 7.42
C LEU A 239 0.25 14.00 8.86
N HIS A 240 0.22 12.67 9.05
CA HIS A 240 0.49 12.04 10.35
C HIS A 240 1.89 12.38 10.85
N THR A 241 2.91 12.27 9.99
CA THR A 241 4.30 12.56 10.33
C THR A 241 4.50 14.01 10.73
N VAL A 242 3.99 14.96 9.94
CA VAL A 242 4.07 16.38 10.24
C VAL A 242 3.37 16.71 11.56
N SER A 243 2.16 16.18 11.76
CA SER A 243 1.40 16.37 13.01
C SER A 243 2.15 15.85 14.24
N TYR A 244 2.77 14.66 14.13
CA TYR A 244 3.61 14.09 15.18
C TYR A 244 4.77 15.01 15.55
N HIS A 245 5.55 15.51 14.57
CA HIS A 245 6.71 16.36 14.83
C HIS A 245 6.31 17.74 15.37
N LEU A 246 5.19 18.31 14.94
CA LEU A 246 4.65 19.57 15.51
C LEU A 246 4.20 19.38 16.97
N LYS A 247 3.54 18.26 17.29
CA LYS A 247 3.17 17.93 18.68
C LYS A 247 4.40 17.78 19.56
N LYS A 248 5.41 17.01 19.12
CA LYS A 248 6.66 16.78 19.82
C LYS A 248 7.43 18.09 20.09
N SER A 249 7.41 19.05 19.15
CA SER A 249 8.00 20.37 19.34
C SER A 249 7.33 21.16 20.47
N LYS A 250 5.99 21.15 20.56
CA LYS A 250 5.23 21.82 21.61
C LYS A 250 5.51 21.21 23.00
N GLU A 251 5.59 19.90 23.08
CA GLU A 251 5.92 19.18 24.34
C GLU A 251 7.33 19.53 24.85
N ASN A 252 8.32 19.62 23.96
CA ASN A 252 9.68 20.03 24.31
C ASN A 252 9.75 21.46 24.81
N GLN A 253 8.98 22.39 24.23
CA GLN A 253 8.92 23.78 24.69
C GLN A 253 8.25 23.89 26.08
N ALA A 254 7.19 23.14 26.32
CA ALA A 254 6.52 23.10 27.62
C ALA A 254 7.39 22.50 28.72
N GLY A 255 8.16 21.42 28.40
CA GLY A 255 9.09 20.79 29.35
C GLY A 255 10.28 21.66 29.73
N ASN A 256 10.76 22.52 28.81
CA ASN A 256 11.86 23.47 29.08
C ASN A 256 11.38 24.70 29.86
N GLY A 257 10.13 25.13 29.68
CA GLY A 257 9.53 26.22 30.47
C GLY A 257 9.37 25.88 31.96
N ALA A 258 9.10 24.60 32.27
CA ALA A 258 8.97 24.14 33.66
C ALA A 258 10.31 24.03 34.43
N LYS A 259 11.44 23.88 33.74
CA LYS A 259 12.76 23.81 34.36
C LYS A 259 13.41 25.17 34.63
N GLY A 260 12.88 26.24 34.03
CA GLY A 260 13.42 27.62 34.22
C GLY A 260 12.82 28.38 35.41
N ALA A 261 11.86 27.84 36.13
CA ALA A 261 11.15 28.52 37.21
C ALA A 261 11.69 28.27 38.64
N ASN A 262 12.80 27.55 38.77
CA ASN A 262 13.47 27.34 40.07
C ASN A 262 14.84 27.99 40.08
N LEU A 263 14.90 29.32 40.24
CA LEU A 263 16.06 30.03 40.76
C LEU A 263 15.79 30.30 42.24
N PRO A 264 16.58 29.77 43.16
CA PRO A 264 16.52 30.21 44.55
C PRO A 264 17.15 31.58 44.70
N PHE A 265 16.44 32.45 45.38
CA PHE A 265 17.03 33.67 45.95
C PHE A 265 17.98 33.30 47.09
#